data_9af1dfc5afc376a8ee35873e82b65080
#
_entry.id   9af1dfc5afc376a8ee35873e82b65080
#
_cell.length_a   1.000
_cell.length_b   1.000
_cell.length_c   1.000
_cell.angle_alpha   90.00
_cell.angle_beta   90.00
_cell.angle_gamma   90.00
#
_symmetry.space_group_name_H-M   'P 1'
#
loop_
_entity.id
_entity.type
_entity.pdbx_description
1 polymer ?
#
loop_
_entity_poly.entity_id
_entity_poly.type
_entity_poly.pdbx_seq_one_letter_code
_entity_poly.pdbx_strand_id
1 'polypeptide(L)'
;MRLTTDTPKSNLEMALNLFYVKDKEVWVRGYGKNGADISLFDLSRDLTKWNCPYVDLDISDDSFSTMMTEWLWEDVESFEHLLALLYQAACVCAELREHLKQFEDKEDTDGKINV
;
A
#
# COMPACT_ATOMS: atom_id res chain seq x y z
N MET A 1 -3.39 8.51 22.60
CA MET A 1 -3.72 9.09 21.26
C MET A 1 -3.71 7.99 20.20
N ARG A 2 -4.73 7.96 19.38
CA ARG A 2 -4.77 7.02 18.25
C ARG A 2 -3.92 7.55 17.10
N LEU A 3 -3.20 6.63 16.44
CA LEU A 3 -2.43 6.91 15.22
C LEU A 3 -3.14 6.42 13.97
N THR A 4 -4.01 5.41 14.10
CA THR A 4 -4.73 4.85 12.96
C THR A 4 -6.13 5.44 12.84
N THR A 5 -6.55 5.72 11.60
CA THR A 5 -7.89 6.23 11.28
C THR A 5 -8.24 5.88 9.83
N ASP A 6 -9.52 5.66 9.56
CA ASP A 6 -9.99 5.46 8.19
C ASP A 6 -10.41 6.80 7.53
N THR A 7 -10.32 7.91 8.27
CA THR A 7 -10.66 9.24 7.80
C THR A 7 -9.56 10.26 8.16
N PRO A 8 -8.35 10.08 7.59
CA PRO A 8 -7.22 10.95 7.93
C PRO A 8 -7.49 12.40 7.49
N LYS A 9 -7.15 13.36 8.37
CA LYS A 9 -7.43 14.78 8.16
C LYS A 9 -6.17 15.65 8.17
N SER A 10 -5.05 15.16 8.69
CA SER A 10 -3.79 15.89 8.72
C SER A 10 -2.75 15.17 7.85
N ASN A 11 -1.67 15.88 7.53
CA ASN A 11 -0.56 15.28 6.78
C ASN A 11 0.05 14.09 7.53
N LEU A 12 0.18 14.20 8.84
CA LEU A 12 0.71 13.10 9.66
C LEU A 12 -0.24 11.90 9.63
N GLU A 13 -1.54 12.14 9.80
CA GLU A 13 -2.54 11.08 9.73
C GLU A 13 -2.54 10.41 8.34
N MET A 14 -2.41 11.19 7.26
CA MET A 14 -2.29 10.64 5.90
C MET A 14 -1.05 9.77 5.75
N ALA A 15 0.11 10.23 6.25
CA ALA A 15 1.35 9.46 6.17
C ALA A 15 1.24 8.12 6.89
N LEU A 16 0.63 8.12 8.08
CA LEU A 16 0.48 6.91 8.90
C LEU A 16 -0.61 5.97 8.39
N ASN A 17 -1.54 6.45 7.55
CA ASN A 17 -2.70 5.70 7.08
C ASN A 17 -2.80 5.62 5.57
N LEU A 18 -1.72 5.91 4.85
CA LEU A 18 -1.69 5.91 3.39
C LEU A 18 -1.92 4.50 2.83
N PHE A 19 -1.24 3.52 3.41
CA PHE A 19 -1.36 2.11 3.01
C PHE A 19 -2.17 1.37 4.08
N TYR A 20 -3.16 0.60 3.65
CA TYR A 20 -3.99 -0.20 4.55
C TYR A 20 -4.40 -1.50 3.88
N VAL A 21 -4.90 -2.46 4.66
CA VAL A 21 -5.36 -3.75 4.15
C VAL A 21 -6.89 -3.76 4.14
N LYS A 22 -7.46 -4.18 3.04
CA LYS A 22 -8.90 -4.39 2.89
C LYS A 22 -9.11 -5.60 1.98
N ASP A 23 -9.95 -6.53 2.42
CA ASP A 23 -10.26 -7.75 1.65
C ASP A 23 -8.99 -8.52 1.24
N LYS A 24 -8.03 -8.59 2.16
CA LYS A 24 -6.73 -9.29 1.99
C LYS A 24 -5.83 -8.65 0.93
N GLU A 25 -6.12 -7.43 0.51
CA GLU A 25 -5.31 -6.67 -0.42
C GLU A 25 -4.80 -5.39 0.21
N VAL A 26 -3.64 -4.93 -0.23
CA VAL A 26 -3.10 -3.63 0.17
C VAL A 26 -3.69 -2.54 -0.71
N TRP A 27 -4.17 -1.48 -0.09
CA TRP A 27 -4.78 -0.33 -0.76
C TRP A 27 -3.98 0.94 -0.47
N VAL A 28 -4.03 1.86 -1.42
CA VAL A 28 -3.39 3.18 -1.31
C VAL A 28 -4.50 4.23 -1.30
N ARG A 29 -4.53 4.99 -0.23
CA ARG A 29 -5.61 5.97 0.01
C ARG A 29 -5.46 7.18 -0.90
N GLY A 30 -6.51 7.48 -1.67
CA GLY A 30 -6.58 8.70 -2.46
C GLY A 30 -5.76 8.74 -3.74
N TYR A 31 -5.17 7.64 -4.17
CA TYR A 31 -4.31 7.58 -5.36
C TYR A 31 -5.02 7.01 -6.59
N GLY A 32 -6.27 6.68 -6.47
CA GLY A 32 -7.06 6.23 -7.60
C GLY A 32 -7.72 7.36 -8.36
N LYS A 33 -8.48 7.01 -9.38
CA LYS A 33 -9.20 7.97 -10.22
C LYS A 33 -10.16 8.82 -9.38
N ASN A 34 -10.13 10.13 -9.60
CA ASN A 34 -10.97 11.11 -8.87
C ASN A 34 -10.75 11.10 -7.35
N GLY A 35 -9.55 10.78 -6.91
CA GLY A 35 -9.22 10.75 -5.49
C GLY A 35 -9.73 9.52 -4.74
N ALA A 36 -10.25 8.51 -5.45
CA ALA A 36 -10.64 7.25 -4.85
C ALA A 36 -9.42 6.46 -4.38
N ASP A 37 -9.63 5.48 -3.52
CA ASP A 37 -8.58 4.56 -3.15
C ASP A 37 -8.35 3.56 -4.29
N ILE A 38 -7.12 3.06 -4.41
CA ILE A 38 -6.75 2.08 -5.44
C ILE A 38 -5.94 0.97 -4.78
N SER A 39 -6.08 -0.27 -5.27
CA SER A 39 -5.21 -1.33 -4.79
C SER A 39 -3.77 -1.04 -5.17
N LEU A 40 -2.84 -1.42 -4.31
CA LEU A 40 -1.41 -1.24 -4.59
C LEU A 40 -1.00 -1.97 -5.87
N PHE A 41 -1.59 -3.12 -6.12
CA PHE A 41 -1.33 -3.91 -7.33
C PHE A 41 -1.75 -3.14 -8.59
N ASP A 42 -2.95 -2.60 -8.62
CA ASP A 42 -3.46 -1.83 -9.76
C ASP A 42 -2.66 -0.56 -9.97
N LEU A 43 -2.30 0.14 -8.87
CA LEU A 43 -1.44 1.31 -8.96
C LEU A 43 -0.08 0.96 -9.56
N SER A 44 0.48 -0.18 -9.18
CA SER A 44 1.77 -0.65 -9.71
C SER A 44 1.69 -0.94 -11.20
N ARG A 45 0.59 -1.51 -11.68
CA ARG A 45 0.37 -1.72 -13.11
C ARG A 45 0.26 -0.39 -13.86
N ASP A 46 -0.47 0.57 -13.31
CA ASP A 46 -0.61 1.91 -13.89
C ASP A 46 0.73 2.62 -13.97
N LEU A 47 1.51 2.60 -12.89
CA LEU A 47 2.84 3.21 -12.85
C LEU A 47 3.78 2.57 -13.89
N THR A 48 3.70 1.26 -14.05
CA THR A 48 4.46 0.53 -15.07
C THR A 48 4.04 0.97 -16.47
N LYS A 49 2.74 1.07 -16.72
CA LYS A 49 2.21 1.51 -18.00
C LYS A 49 2.73 2.89 -18.41
N TRP A 50 2.78 3.81 -17.44
CA TRP A 50 3.18 5.19 -17.72
C TRP A 50 4.70 5.38 -17.82
N ASN A 51 5.47 4.58 -17.13
CA ASN A 51 6.92 4.78 -17.00
C ASN A 51 7.75 3.73 -17.74
N CYS A 52 7.18 2.60 -18.08
CA CYS A 52 7.88 1.49 -18.75
C CYS A 52 7.10 1.05 -19.99
N PRO A 53 7.04 1.87 -21.06
CA PRO A 53 6.21 1.57 -22.23
C PRO A 53 6.65 0.31 -22.99
N TYR A 54 7.87 -0.19 -22.74
CA TYR A 54 8.40 -1.42 -23.32
C TYR A 54 7.89 -2.69 -22.64
N VAL A 55 7.25 -2.56 -21.47
CA VAL A 55 6.71 -3.72 -20.75
C VAL A 55 5.35 -4.07 -21.31
N ASP A 56 5.17 -5.34 -21.68
CA ASP A 56 3.88 -5.86 -22.10
C ASP A 56 2.99 -6.08 -20.86
N LEU A 57 1.90 -5.33 -20.74
CA LEU A 57 0.96 -5.44 -19.64
C LEU A 57 -0.23 -6.36 -19.95
N ASP A 58 -0.29 -6.93 -21.15
CA ASP A 58 -1.28 -7.95 -21.50
C ASP A 58 -0.81 -9.31 -20.98
N ILE A 59 -0.64 -9.39 -19.67
CA ILE A 59 -0.18 -10.58 -18.95
C ILE A 59 -1.07 -10.79 -17.74
N SER A 60 -1.08 -12.02 -17.21
CA SER A 60 -1.85 -12.34 -16.01
C SER A 60 -1.31 -11.61 -14.78
N ASP A 61 -2.14 -11.49 -13.75
CA ASP A 61 -1.74 -10.89 -12.47
C ASP A 61 -0.57 -11.65 -11.85
N ASP A 62 -0.58 -12.99 -11.92
CA ASP A 62 0.54 -13.81 -11.40
C ASP A 62 1.83 -13.53 -12.16
N SER A 63 1.77 -13.39 -13.47
CA SER A 63 2.94 -13.05 -14.29
C SER A 63 3.48 -11.67 -13.96
N PHE A 64 2.60 -10.69 -13.77
CA PHE A 64 3.00 -9.35 -13.37
C PHE A 64 3.66 -9.37 -11.99
N SER A 65 3.08 -10.07 -11.02
CA SER A 65 3.66 -10.21 -9.68
C SER A 65 5.05 -10.84 -9.71
N THR A 66 5.23 -11.89 -10.52
CA THR A 66 6.53 -12.56 -10.67
C THR A 66 7.56 -11.60 -11.27
N MET A 67 7.19 -10.89 -12.33
CA MET A 67 8.05 -9.91 -12.98
C MET A 67 8.47 -8.80 -12.01
N MET A 68 7.52 -8.27 -11.25
CA MET A 68 7.79 -7.21 -10.28
C MET A 68 8.72 -7.69 -9.16
N THR A 69 8.58 -8.95 -8.73
CA THR A 69 9.49 -9.53 -7.74
C THR A 69 10.91 -9.65 -8.30
N GLU A 70 11.05 -10.01 -9.56
CA GLU A 70 12.36 -10.07 -10.23
C GLU A 70 13.03 -8.70 -10.30
N TRP A 71 12.26 -7.62 -10.38
CA TRP A 71 12.80 -6.26 -10.43
C TRP A 71 13.52 -5.84 -9.15
N LEU A 72 13.34 -6.53 -8.04
CA LEU A 72 14.13 -6.29 -6.82
C LEU A 72 15.62 -6.55 -7.02
N TRP A 73 15.98 -7.35 -8.02
CA TRP A 73 17.36 -7.73 -8.33
C TRP A 73 17.93 -6.98 -9.52
N GLU A 74 17.14 -6.04 -10.10
CA GLU A 74 17.60 -5.21 -11.20
C GLU A 74 18.47 -4.04 -10.72
N ASP A 75 18.91 -3.23 -11.68
CA ASP A 75 19.71 -2.04 -11.40
C ASP A 75 19.00 -1.15 -10.38
N VAL A 76 19.68 -0.83 -9.28
CA VAL A 76 19.12 -0.04 -8.18
C VAL A 76 18.73 1.40 -8.60
N GLU A 77 19.23 1.86 -9.75
CA GLU A 77 18.85 3.16 -10.30
C GLU A 77 17.64 3.10 -11.22
N SER A 78 17.17 1.89 -11.55
CA SER A 78 16.04 1.74 -12.46
C SER A 78 14.71 2.05 -11.78
N PHE A 79 13.74 2.50 -12.59
CA PHE A 79 12.36 2.69 -12.11
C PHE A 79 11.75 1.37 -11.63
N GLU A 80 12.01 0.29 -12.35
CA GLU A 80 11.50 -1.04 -12.04
C GLU A 80 11.94 -1.49 -10.63
N HIS A 81 13.22 -1.28 -10.31
CA HIS A 81 13.72 -1.60 -8.97
C HIS A 81 13.04 -0.75 -7.90
N LEU A 82 12.94 0.56 -8.14
CA LEU A 82 12.30 1.48 -7.18
C LEU A 82 10.84 1.13 -6.97
N LEU A 83 10.13 0.76 -8.03
CA LEU A 83 8.73 0.34 -7.93
C LEU A 83 8.59 -0.93 -7.09
N ALA A 84 9.45 -1.93 -7.35
CA ALA A 84 9.43 -3.18 -6.59
C ALA A 84 9.74 -2.95 -5.12
N LEU A 85 10.71 -2.08 -4.83
CA LEU A 85 11.08 -1.72 -3.46
C LEU A 85 9.92 -1.00 -2.76
N LEU A 86 9.28 -0.04 -3.45
CA LEU A 86 8.11 0.65 -2.93
C LEU A 86 6.98 -0.34 -2.62
N TYR A 87 6.73 -1.28 -3.52
CA TYR A 87 5.70 -2.29 -3.33
C TYR A 87 5.92 -3.09 -2.04
N GLN A 88 7.15 -3.58 -1.83
CA GLN A 88 7.48 -4.33 -0.61
C GLN A 88 7.34 -3.47 0.64
N ALA A 89 7.85 -2.24 0.61
CA ALA A 89 7.75 -1.33 1.74
C ALA A 89 6.29 -1.00 2.06
N ALA A 90 5.47 -0.76 1.05
CA ALA A 90 4.05 -0.46 1.22
C ALA A 90 3.29 -1.64 1.85
N CYS A 91 3.60 -2.86 1.43
CA CYS A 91 3.01 -4.07 2.02
C CYS A 91 3.33 -4.17 3.51
N VAL A 92 4.59 -3.95 3.88
CA VAL A 92 5.01 -3.97 5.29
C VAL A 92 4.32 -2.87 6.07
N CYS A 93 4.27 -1.65 5.53
CA CYS A 93 3.59 -0.52 6.18
C CYS A 93 2.11 -0.81 6.42
N ALA A 94 1.43 -1.37 5.42
CA ALA A 94 0.01 -1.72 5.54
C ALA A 94 -0.23 -2.77 6.64
N GLU A 95 0.59 -3.82 6.68
CA GLU A 95 0.47 -4.86 7.69
C GLU A 95 0.73 -4.31 9.09
N LEU A 96 1.77 -3.50 9.26
CA LEU A 96 2.08 -2.88 10.56
C LEU A 96 0.94 -1.95 11.00
N ARG A 97 0.36 -1.20 10.07
CA ARG A 97 -0.79 -0.34 10.37
C ARG A 97 -1.97 -1.15 10.90
N GLU A 98 -2.28 -2.29 10.25
CA GLU A 98 -3.40 -3.12 10.69
C GLU A 98 -3.15 -3.74 12.07
N HIS A 99 -1.91 -4.13 12.37
CA HIS A 99 -1.55 -4.60 13.70
C HIS A 99 -1.70 -3.50 14.74
N LEU A 100 -1.24 -2.28 14.43
CA LEU A 100 -1.39 -1.13 15.32
C LEU A 100 -2.87 -0.80 15.54
N LYS A 101 -3.68 -0.83 14.47
CA LYS A 101 -5.11 -0.58 14.56
C LYS A 101 -5.80 -1.56 15.50
N GLN A 102 -5.49 -2.84 15.39
CA GLN A 102 -6.04 -3.87 16.28
C GLN A 102 -5.66 -3.60 17.74
N PHE A 103 -4.42 -3.22 17.99
CA PHE A 103 -3.94 -2.87 19.32
C PHE A 103 -4.68 -1.64 19.86
N GLU A 104 -4.81 -0.59 19.07
CA GLU A 104 -5.52 0.62 19.47
C GLU A 104 -7.00 0.37 19.70
N ASP A 105 -7.65 -0.42 18.85
CA ASP A 105 -9.06 -0.80 19.01
C ASP A 105 -9.26 -1.56 20.34
N LYS A 106 -8.35 -2.46 20.69
CA LYS A 106 -8.39 -3.21 21.94
C LYS A 106 -8.21 -2.29 23.15
N GLU A 107 -7.26 -1.35 23.09
CA GLU A 107 -7.05 -0.38 24.17
C GLU A 107 -8.27 0.50 24.39
N ASP A 108 -8.90 0.97 23.32
CA ASP A 108 -10.12 1.77 23.40
C ASP A 108 -11.25 0.98 24.08
N THR A 109 -11.39 -0.30 23.75
CA THR A 109 -12.39 -1.18 24.34
C THR A 109 -12.09 -1.42 25.81
N ASP A 110 -10.86 -1.75 26.16
CA ASP A 110 -10.43 -1.98 27.55
C ASP A 110 -10.61 -0.70 28.38
N GLY A 111 -10.28 0.47 27.82
CA GLY A 111 -10.48 1.76 28.44
C GLY A 111 -11.95 2.06 28.74
N LYS A 112 -12.85 1.67 27.86
CA LYS A 112 -14.29 1.81 28.06
C LYS A 112 -14.83 0.91 29.17
N ILE A 113 -14.25 -0.29 29.31
CA ILE A 113 -14.65 -1.26 30.35
C ILE A 113 -14.19 -0.78 31.72
N ASN A 114 -13.07 -0.09 31.79
CA ASN A 114 -12.46 0.37 33.05
C ASN A 114 -12.98 1.71 33.56
N VAL A 115 -13.93 2.28 32.89
CA VAL A 115 -14.57 3.55 33.28
C VAL A 115 -15.81 3.33 34.21
#